data_58544f81356f733f3a7b59bfc497ac68
#
_entry.id   58544f81356f733f3a7b59bfc497ac68
#
_cell.length_a   1.000
_cell.length_b   1.000
_cell.length_c   1.000
_cell.angle_alpha   90.00
_cell.angle_beta   90.00
_cell.angle_gamma   90.00
#
_symmetry.space_group_name_H-M   'P 1'
#
loop_
_entity.id
_entity.type
_entity.pdbx_description
1 polymer ?
#
loop_
_entity_poly.entity_id
_entity_poly.type
_entity_poly.pdbx_seq_one_letter_code
_entity_poly.pdbx_strand_id
1 'polypeptide(L)'
;TQQMLADGTLLPLNPETHPHSWLHRSSPSDVARVEHLTFVCTPQQEDAGPNNHWMAPAEAHAKMDALFAGCMRGRTLYVIPYCMGPIDSPLSRCGVEITDSPYVVANMRIMTRMGAPALARIEREGAFVKGLHSTGELDPDRRFIMHFPEELTIKSFGSGYGGNALLGKKCHALRIASHQARQEGWLAEHMLIVGIENPQGETHYIAAAFPSACGKTNLAMLIPPEGYRQAGWKVWTIGDDICWMRPGADGRLYAINPEAGFFGVAPGTSDSSNPNALATISHHTIFTNVAVTDEQEPWWEGLDSRTPALDWQGRKYDPANGPAAHPNSRFTVSAPRITASLL
;
A
#
# COMPACT_ATOMS: atom_id res chain seq x y z
N THR A 1 10.40 13.81 5.87
CA THR A 1 9.40 14.19 6.91
C THR A 1 9.56 15.65 7.32
N GLN A 2 10.77 16.13 7.73
CA GLN A 2 10.97 17.52 8.16
C GLN A 2 10.54 18.54 7.10
N GLN A 3 10.91 18.35 5.83
CA GLN A 3 10.47 19.20 4.73
C GLN A 3 8.92 19.22 4.61
N MET A 4 8.29 18.06 4.68
CA MET A 4 6.83 17.94 4.57
C MET A 4 6.09 18.59 5.76
N LEU A 5 6.68 18.61 6.94
CA LEU A 5 6.15 19.34 8.10
C LEU A 5 6.32 20.85 7.91
N ALA A 6 7.45 21.28 7.37
CA ALA A 6 7.74 22.69 7.13
C ALA A 6 6.84 23.32 6.05
N ASP A 7 6.48 22.56 5.02
CA ASP A 7 5.61 23.01 3.92
C ASP A 7 4.12 22.69 4.14
N GLY A 8 3.76 22.06 5.29
CA GLY A 8 2.39 21.73 5.65
C GLY A 8 1.79 20.54 4.92
N THR A 9 2.59 19.78 4.17
CA THR A 9 2.14 18.54 3.48
C THR A 9 1.84 17.42 4.47
N LEU A 10 2.55 17.39 5.61
CA LEU A 10 2.24 16.56 6.77
C LEU A 10 1.87 17.47 7.96
N LEU A 11 0.80 17.11 8.63
CA LEU A 11 0.37 17.77 9.86
C LEU A 11 0.61 16.82 11.04
N PRO A 12 1.19 17.29 12.16
CA PRO A 12 1.33 16.46 13.34
C PRO A 12 -0.03 16.17 13.95
N LEU A 13 -0.20 14.96 14.44
CA LEU A 13 -1.33 14.56 15.27
C LEU A 13 -0.97 14.70 16.74
N ASN A 14 -1.96 14.51 17.62
CA ASN A 14 -1.76 14.60 19.07
C ASN A 14 -0.62 13.66 19.53
N PRO A 15 0.49 14.18 20.08
CA PRO A 15 1.65 13.37 20.43
C PRO A 15 1.43 12.47 21.67
N GLU A 16 0.42 12.75 22.50
CA GLU A 16 0.10 11.96 23.69
C GLU A 16 -0.65 10.68 23.31
N THR A 17 -1.58 10.77 22.35
CA THR A 17 -2.43 9.64 21.92
C THR A 17 -1.94 8.97 20.66
N HIS A 18 -1.28 9.73 19.76
CA HIS A 18 -0.76 9.25 18.47
C HIS A 18 0.72 9.69 18.27
N PRO A 19 1.65 9.27 19.15
CA PRO A 19 3.04 9.70 19.06
C PRO A 19 3.67 9.32 17.72
N HIS A 20 4.42 10.27 17.16
CA HIS A 20 5.09 10.12 15.85
C HIS A 20 4.15 9.75 14.70
N SER A 21 2.92 10.22 14.77
CA SER A 21 1.92 10.02 13.72
C SER A 21 1.57 11.34 13.05
N TRP A 22 1.19 11.26 11.78
CA TRP A 22 0.96 12.42 10.95
C TRP A 22 -0.29 12.25 10.08
N LEU A 23 -0.90 13.37 9.73
CA LEU A 23 -1.96 13.46 8.75
C LEU A 23 -1.44 14.05 7.45
N HIS A 24 -1.74 13.40 6.34
CA HIS A 24 -1.61 13.94 4.99
C HIS A 24 -2.98 14.17 4.37
N ARG A 25 -3.14 15.27 3.64
CA ARG A 25 -4.32 15.57 2.82
C ARG A 25 -3.93 15.55 1.35
N SER A 26 -4.55 14.67 0.57
CA SER A 26 -4.37 14.68 -0.89
C SER A 26 -5.22 15.78 -1.54
N SER A 27 -4.97 16.05 -2.82
CA SER A 27 -5.87 16.91 -3.60
C SER A 27 -7.28 16.31 -3.64
N PRO A 28 -8.34 17.13 -3.54
CA PRO A 28 -9.72 16.66 -3.69
C PRO A 28 -10.01 15.96 -5.02
N SER A 29 -9.26 16.29 -6.08
CA SER A 29 -9.34 15.63 -7.39
C SER A 29 -8.61 14.29 -7.44
N ASP A 30 -7.82 13.96 -6.41
CA ASP A 30 -6.96 12.76 -6.42
C ASP A 30 -7.55 11.68 -5.52
N VAL A 31 -8.14 10.68 -6.15
CA VAL A 31 -8.77 9.53 -5.48
C VAL A 31 -7.84 8.33 -5.45
N ALA A 32 -8.05 7.44 -4.46
CA ALA A 32 -7.18 6.29 -4.20
C ALA A 32 -7.13 5.25 -5.33
N ARG A 33 -8.11 5.25 -6.24
CA ARG A 33 -8.23 4.29 -7.34
C ARG A 33 -8.75 4.96 -8.59
N VAL A 34 -8.10 4.67 -9.72
CA VAL A 34 -8.49 5.07 -11.07
C VAL A 34 -8.41 3.86 -11.99
N GLU A 35 -9.23 2.86 -11.74
CA GLU A 35 -9.18 1.58 -12.45
C GLU A 35 -9.34 1.76 -13.97
N HIS A 36 -10.25 2.64 -14.39
CA HIS A 36 -10.50 2.95 -15.81
C HIS A 36 -9.34 3.65 -16.54
N LEU A 37 -8.37 4.21 -15.79
CA LEU A 37 -7.16 4.84 -16.32
C LEU A 37 -5.89 4.02 -16.01
N THR A 38 -6.06 2.76 -15.58
CA THR A 38 -4.99 1.83 -15.26
C THR A 38 -4.93 0.75 -16.34
N PHE A 39 -3.77 0.63 -16.99
CA PHE A 39 -3.58 -0.24 -18.15
C PHE A 39 -2.43 -1.23 -17.92
N VAL A 40 -2.56 -2.40 -18.55
CA VAL A 40 -1.48 -3.37 -18.74
C VAL A 40 -1.16 -3.39 -20.23
N CYS A 41 0.07 -2.99 -20.56
CA CYS A 41 0.51 -2.71 -21.93
C CYS A 41 1.41 -3.85 -22.41
N THR A 42 0.80 -4.93 -22.84
CA THR A 42 1.44 -6.13 -23.39
C THR A 42 1.40 -6.10 -24.91
N PRO A 43 2.33 -6.77 -25.64
CA PRO A 43 2.30 -6.87 -27.11
C PRO A 43 0.99 -7.47 -27.64
N GLN A 44 0.43 -8.46 -26.94
CA GLN A 44 -0.85 -9.08 -27.26
C GLN A 44 -1.87 -8.72 -26.18
N GLN A 45 -3.08 -8.37 -26.58
CA GLN A 45 -4.15 -7.97 -25.66
C GLN A 45 -4.52 -9.09 -24.67
N GLU A 46 -4.48 -10.33 -25.12
CA GLU A 46 -4.82 -11.51 -24.32
C GLU A 46 -3.88 -11.68 -23.11
N ASP A 47 -2.64 -11.24 -23.23
CA ASP A 47 -1.65 -11.31 -22.15
C ASP A 47 -1.87 -10.26 -21.06
N ALA A 48 -2.69 -9.23 -21.30
CA ALA A 48 -3.09 -8.28 -20.25
C ALA A 48 -4.01 -8.91 -19.20
N GLY A 49 -4.65 -10.04 -19.53
CA GLY A 49 -5.61 -10.74 -18.68
C GLY A 49 -7.03 -10.17 -18.74
N PRO A 50 -8.03 -10.94 -18.28
CA PRO A 50 -9.44 -10.64 -18.54
C PRO A 50 -10.00 -9.42 -17.79
N ASN A 51 -9.34 -9.02 -16.70
CA ASN A 51 -9.82 -7.98 -15.78
C ASN A 51 -9.03 -6.66 -15.88
N ASN A 52 -8.07 -6.56 -16.80
CA ASN A 52 -7.26 -5.36 -16.97
C ASN A 52 -7.62 -4.63 -18.26
N HIS A 53 -7.58 -3.30 -18.22
CA HIS A 53 -7.60 -2.52 -19.44
C HIS A 53 -6.27 -2.68 -20.18
N TRP A 54 -6.34 -2.77 -21.49
CA TRP A 54 -5.20 -2.92 -22.37
C TRP A 54 -4.98 -1.67 -23.23
N MET A 55 -3.72 -1.37 -23.50
CA MET A 55 -3.28 -0.39 -24.48
C MET A 55 -2.00 -0.92 -25.14
N ALA A 56 -1.87 -0.73 -26.46
CA ALA A 56 -0.67 -1.13 -27.17
C ALA A 56 0.58 -0.43 -26.59
N PRO A 57 1.71 -1.14 -26.36
CA PRO A 57 2.89 -0.56 -25.72
C PRO A 57 3.39 0.72 -26.37
N ALA A 58 3.46 0.76 -27.71
CA ALA A 58 3.95 1.94 -28.43
C ALA A 58 3.05 3.18 -28.21
N GLU A 59 1.74 3.00 -28.20
CA GLU A 59 0.77 4.08 -27.91
C GLU A 59 0.90 4.54 -26.47
N ALA A 60 0.98 3.59 -25.53
CA ALA A 60 1.12 3.88 -24.11
C ALA A 60 2.43 4.63 -23.81
N HIS A 61 3.55 4.24 -24.42
CA HIS A 61 4.81 4.96 -24.30
C HIS A 61 4.70 6.38 -24.84
N ALA A 62 4.20 6.56 -26.07
CA ALA A 62 4.05 7.88 -26.67
C ALA A 62 3.20 8.82 -25.80
N LYS A 63 2.08 8.31 -25.26
CA LYS A 63 1.22 9.06 -24.35
C LYS A 63 1.93 9.44 -23.06
N MET A 64 2.61 8.50 -22.39
CA MET A 64 3.28 8.75 -21.14
C MET A 64 4.50 9.66 -21.31
N ASP A 65 5.28 9.48 -22.35
CA ASP A 65 6.45 10.32 -22.62
C ASP A 65 6.06 11.78 -22.88
N ALA A 66 4.94 12.02 -23.56
CA ALA A 66 4.37 13.36 -23.72
C ALA A 66 3.94 13.99 -22.38
N LEU A 67 3.36 13.21 -21.47
CA LEU A 67 2.97 13.67 -20.14
C LEU A 67 4.17 13.96 -19.24
N PHE A 68 5.18 13.10 -19.28
CA PHE A 68 6.39 13.24 -18.46
C PHE A 68 7.37 14.30 -18.97
N ALA A 69 7.24 14.74 -20.22
CA ALA A 69 8.16 15.74 -20.81
C ALA A 69 8.19 17.03 -20.00
N GLY A 70 9.27 17.22 -19.22
CA GLY A 70 9.48 18.42 -18.40
C GLY A 70 8.61 18.54 -17.14
N CYS A 71 7.79 17.54 -16.78
CA CYS A 71 6.86 17.62 -15.65
C CYS A 71 7.55 17.84 -14.30
N MET A 72 8.79 17.38 -14.14
CA MET A 72 9.57 17.51 -12.89
C MET A 72 10.46 18.75 -12.87
N ARG A 73 10.36 19.64 -13.86
CA ARG A 73 11.18 20.88 -13.91
C ARG A 73 10.86 21.77 -12.71
N GLY A 74 11.90 22.15 -11.95
CA GLY A 74 11.77 22.93 -10.72
C GLY A 74 11.27 22.17 -9.50
N ARG A 75 11.08 20.84 -9.60
CA ARG A 75 10.70 19.96 -8.49
C ARG A 75 11.89 19.15 -7.99
N THR A 76 11.86 18.73 -6.73
CA THR A 76 12.84 17.76 -6.22
C THR A 76 12.52 16.39 -6.79
N LEU A 77 13.51 15.75 -7.38
CA LEU A 77 13.42 14.39 -7.89
C LEU A 77 14.00 13.44 -6.84
N TYR A 78 13.18 12.49 -6.38
CA TYR A 78 13.56 11.45 -5.43
C TYR A 78 13.78 10.14 -6.18
N VAL A 79 14.87 9.44 -5.83
CA VAL A 79 15.18 8.09 -6.34
C VAL A 79 15.09 7.12 -5.18
N ILE A 80 14.19 6.14 -5.29
CA ILE A 80 13.83 5.21 -4.23
C ILE A 80 14.21 3.79 -4.66
N PRO A 81 15.40 3.28 -4.31
CA PRO A 81 15.68 1.84 -4.40
C PRO A 81 14.91 1.11 -3.30
N TYR A 82 14.15 0.09 -3.68
CA TYR A 82 13.32 -0.68 -2.76
C TYR A 82 13.30 -2.17 -3.10
N CYS A 83 12.97 -2.99 -2.11
CA CYS A 83 12.76 -4.42 -2.28
C CYS A 83 11.38 -4.81 -1.75
N MET A 84 10.64 -5.55 -2.54
CA MET A 84 9.43 -6.24 -2.16
C MET A 84 9.80 -7.64 -1.68
N GLY A 85 9.40 -7.96 -0.44
CA GLY A 85 9.83 -9.16 0.27
C GLY A 85 11.08 -8.93 1.14
N PRO A 86 11.42 -9.91 2.04
CA PRO A 86 12.62 -9.83 2.88
C PRO A 86 13.89 -9.73 2.03
N ILE A 87 14.83 -8.88 2.42
CA ILE A 87 16.02 -8.55 1.60
C ILE A 87 16.80 -9.80 1.15
N ASP A 88 16.92 -10.80 2.03
CA ASP A 88 17.72 -11.99 1.77
C ASP A 88 16.91 -13.16 1.17
N SER A 89 15.61 -12.99 0.97
CA SER A 89 14.76 -14.04 0.40
C SER A 89 14.98 -14.17 -1.11
N PRO A 90 15.13 -15.39 -1.64
CA PRO A 90 15.22 -15.63 -3.09
C PRO A 90 13.91 -15.31 -3.83
N LEU A 91 12.78 -15.22 -3.10
CA LEU A 91 11.49 -14.87 -3.66
C LEU A 91 11.31 -13.36 -3.83
N SER A 92 12.14 -12.55 -3.19
CA SER A 92 12.00 -11.09 -3.21
C SER A 92 12.45 -10.50 -4.55
N ARG A 93 11.83 -9.38 -4.93
CA ARG A 93 12.15 -8.63 -6.15
C ARG A 93 12.37 -7.17 -5.81
N CYS A 94 13.41 -6.58 -6.43
CA CYS A 94 13.74 -5.18 -6.22
C CYS A 94 13.15 -4.28 -7.31
N GLY A 95 13.04 -3.00 -6.98
CA GLY A 95 12.66 -1.94 -7.91
C GLY A 95 13.33 -0.63 -7.56
N VAL A 96 13.28 0.29 -8.50
CA VAL A 96 13.67 1.69 -8.31
C VAL A 96 12.48 2.55 -8.74
N GLU A 97 11.98 3.38 -7.85
CA GLU A 97 10.96 4.37 -8.18
C GLU A 97 11.57 5.77 -8.21
N ILE A 98 11.34 6.49 -9.30
CA ILE A 98 11.66 7.91 -9.44
C ILE A 98 10.37 8.69 -9.27
N THR A 99 10.34 9.67 -8.36
CA THR A 99 9.14 10.44 -8.05
C THR A 99 9.46 11.90 -7.68
N ASP A 100 8.51 12.80 -7.87
CA ASP A 100 8.56 14.19 -7.38
C ASP A 100 7.81 14.36 -6.04
N SER A 101 7.25 13.28 -5.47
CA SER A 101 6.41 13.32 -4.29
C SER A 101 7.15 12.90 -3.01
N PRO A 102 7.36 13.78 -2.03
CA PRO A 102 7.91 13.39 -0.73
C PRO A 102 6.94 12.50 0.08
N TYR A 103 5.62 12.59 -0.16
CA TYR A 103 4.61 11.69 0.41
C TYR A 103 4.87 10.24 -0.03
N VAL A 104 5.18 10.03 -1.32
CA VAL A 104 5.53 8.70 -1.85
C VAL A 104 6.78 8.17 -1.15
N VAL A 105 7.83 8.98 -1.00
CA VAL A 105 9.06 8.58 -0.28
C VAL A 105 8.74 8.10 1.14
N ALA A 106 7.93 8.87 1.89
CA ALA A 106 7.58 8.53 3.27
C ALA A 106 6.78 7.22 3.38
N ASN A 107 5.79 7.03 2.50
CA ASN A 107 4.97 5.83 2.49
C ASN A 107 5.71 4.59 1.95
N MET A 108 6.51 4.73 0.89
CA MET A 108 7.34 3.64 0.36
C MET A 108 8.35 3.15 1.40
N ARG A 109 8.87 4.03 2.27
CA ARG A 109 9.74 3.64 3.38
C ARG A 109 9.04 2.74 4.41
N ILE A 110 7.73 2.88 4.58
CA ILE A 110 6.92 2.03 5.46
C ILE A 110 6.56 0.72 4.75
N MET A 111 6.15 0.83 3.48
CA MET A 111 5.57 -0.28 2.72
C MET A 111 6.59 -1.24 2.12
N THR A 112 7.87 -0.84 2.03
CA THR A 112 8.93 -1.61 1.38
C THR A 112 10.20 -1.66 2.21
N ARG A 113 11.15 -2.53 1.84
CA ARG A 113 12.51 -2.51 2.41
C ARG A 113 13.36 -1.62 1.51
N MET A 114 13.54 -0.38 1.92
CA MET A 114 14.06 0.72 1.11
C MET A 114 15.49 1.11 1.50
N GLY A 115 16.23 1.67 0.55
CA GLY A 115 17.53 2.32 0.78
C GLY A 115 18.72 1.44 0.48
N ALA A 116 19.83 1.63 1.21
CA ALA A 116 21.12 0.98 0.91
C ALA A 116 21.07 -0.56 0.80
N PRO A 117 20.31 -1.31 1.64
CA PRO A 117 20.22 -2.76 1.45
C PRO A 117 19.55 -3.17 0.14
N ALA A 118 18.52 -2.44 -0.30
CA ALA A 118 17.87 -2.69 -1.58
C ALA A 118 18.79 -2.33 -2.75
N LEU A 119 19.51 -1.21 -2.67
CA LEU A 119 20.50 -0.81 -3.68
C LEU A 119 21.60 -1.86 -3.84
N ALA A 120 22.21 -2.31 -2.74
CA ALA A 120 23.23 -3.35 -2.75
C ALA A 120 22.75 -4.67 -3.40
N ARG A 121 21.47 -5.02 -3.18
CA ARG A 121 20.86 -6.16 -3.84
C ARG A 121 20.70 -5.94 -5.34
N ILE A 122 20.22 -4.76 -5.76
CA ILE A 122 20.09 -4.40 -7.18
C ILE A 122 21.44 -4.46 -7.89
N GLU A 123 22.49 -3.92 -7.27
CA GLU A 123 23.84 -3.96 -7.83
C GLU A 123 24.36 -5.39 -8.01
N ARG A 124 24.07 -6.28 -7.07
CA ARG A 124 24.47 -7.69 -7.13
C ARG A 124 23.68 -8.48 -8.19
N GLU A 125 22.37 -8.23 -8.32
CA GLU A 125 21.48 -9.01 -9.18
C GLU A 125 21.33 -8.44 -10.59
N GLY A 126 21.59 -7.15 -10.78
CA GLY A 126 21.53 -6.46 -12.06
C GLY A 126 20.11 -6.26 -12.62
N ALA A 127 19.08 -6.79 -11.95
CA ALA A 127 17.69 -6.75 -12.39
C ALA A 127 16.81 -6.02 -11.38
N PHE A 128 15.92 -5.15 -11.87
CA PHE A 128 14.95 -4.44 -11.05
C PHE A 128 13.77 -3.91 -11.86
N VAL A 129 12.63 -3.71 -11.19
CA VAL A 129 11.47 -3.06 -11.77
C VAL A 129 11.67 -1.54 -11.80
N LYS A 130 11.46 -0.94 -12.96
CA LYS A 130 11.61 0.50 -13.20
C LYS A 130 10.29 1.20 -12.96
N GLY A 131 10.23 2.11 -11.98
CA GLY A 131 9.08 2.93 -11.67
C GLY A 131 9.35 4.41 -11.97
N LEU A 132 8.48 5.03 -12.75
CA LEU A 132 8.47 6.47 -12.97
C LEU A 132 7.11 7.04 -12.55
N HIS A 133 7.13 7.95 -11.58
CA HIS A 133 5.94 8.56 -11.01
C HIS A 133 6.08 10.09 -10.97
N SER A 134 5.01 10.80 -11.31
CA SER A 134 4.88 12.23 -11.05
C SER A 134 3.45 12.58 -10.64
N THR A 135 3.32 13.46 -9.67
CA THR A 135 2.01 14.03 -9.32
C THR A 135 1.43 14.87 -10.46
N GLY A 136 2.26 15.33 -11.39
CA GLY A 136 1.83 16.26 -12.43
C GLY A 136 1.16 17.49 -11.84
N GLU A 137 0.10 17.94 -12.47
CA GLU A 137 -0.78 19.02 -11.99
C GLU A 137 -2.01 18.48 -11.23
N LEU A 138 -2.07 17.16 -10.96
CA LEU A 138 -3.22 16.47 -10.36
C LEU A 138 -4.53 16.62 -11.17
N ASP A 139 -4.39 16.83 -12.48
CA ASP A 139 -5.50 16.94 -13.41
C ASP A 139 -6.10 15.55 -13.70
N PRO A 140 -7.40 15.30 -13.41
CA PRO A 140 -8.05 14.02 -13.66
C PRO A 140 -8.00 13.57 -15.12
N ASP A 141 -8.05 14.51 -16.09
CA ASP A 141 -8.06 14.21 -17.51
C ASP A 141 -6.66 13.82 -18.05
N ARG A 142 -5.62 14.11 -17.26
CA ARG A 142 -4.22 13.80 -17.56
C ARG A 142 -3.64 12.76 -16.63
N ARG A 143 -4.44 11.87 -16.08
CA ARG A 143 -4.06 10.83 -15.12
C ARG A 143 -4.03 9.49 -15.79
N PHE A 144 -2.88 8.79 -15.74
CA PHE A 144 -2.72 7.43 -16.28
C PHE A 144 -1.72 6.61 -15.47
N ILE A 145 -2.04 5.33 -15.29
CA ILE A 145 -1.15 4.35 -14.68
C ILE A 145 -0.93 3.21 -15.68
N MET A 146 0.29 3.08 -16.21
CA MET A 146 0.65 2.15 -17.25
C MET A 146 1.69 1.15 -16.77
N HIS A 147 1.44 -0.13 -17.03
CA HIS A 147 2.33 -1.25 -16.69
C HIS A 147 2.83 -1.86 -17.99
N PHE A 148 4.15 -2.00 -18.12
CA PHE A 148 4.83 -2.64 -19.25
C PHE A 148 5.54 -3.89 -18.71
N PRO A 149 4.82 -5.04 -18.61
CA PRO A 149 5.34 -6.21 -17.90
C PRO A 149 6.62 -6.78 -18.49
N GLU A 150 6.72 -6.89 -19.82
CA GLU A 150 7.89 -7.42 -20.53
C GLU A 150 9.13 -6.53 -20.35
N GLU A 151 8.93 -5.24 -20.08
CA GLU A 151 10.01 -4.28 -19.85
C GLU A 151 10.31 -4.06 -18.37
N LEU A 152 9.55 -4.73 -17.47
CA LEU A 152 9.58 -4.51 -16.03
C LEU A 152 9.45 -3.03 -15.69
N THR A 153 8.54 -2.32 -16.35
CA THR A 153 8.41 -0.85 -16.26
C THR A 153 7.01 -0.44 -15.86
N ILE A 154 6.94 0.56 -14.98
CA ILE A 154 5.70 1.18 -14.51
C ILE A 154 5.84 2.69 -14.74
N LYS A 155 4.85 3.31 -15.40
CA LYS A 155 4.75 4.75 -15.53
C LYS A 155 3.41 5.21 -14.96
N SER A 156 3.42 6.09 -13.95
CA SER A 156 2.23 6.65 -13.30
C SER A 156 2.30 8.16 -13.27
N PHE A 157 1.30 8.82 -13.81
CA PHE A 157 1.23 10.28 -13.91
C PHE A 157 -0.12 10.81 -13.41
N GLY A 158 -0.09 11.96 -12.71
CA GLY A 158 -1.28 12.72 -12.37
C GLY A 158 -1.99 12.29 -11.09
N SER A 159 -1.41 11.38 -10.28
CA SER A 159 -1.92 10.99 -8.97
C SER A 159 -0.80 11.01 -7.94
N GLY A 160 -1.03 11.57 -6.77
CA GLY A 160 -0.09 11.57 -5.64
C GLY A 160 -0.54 10.68 -4.48
N TYR A 161 -1.56 9.83 -4.67
CA TYR A 161 -2.19 9.08 -3.60
C TYR A 161 -2.36 7.58 -3.89
N GLY A 162 -2.19 6.78 -2.84
CA GLY A 162 -2.51 5.36 -2.82
C GLY A 162 -1.69 4.51 -3.77
N GLY A 163 -2.29 3.41 -4.24
CA GLY A 163 -1.63 2.45 -5.12
C GLY A 163 -1.25 3.00 -6.50
N ASN A 164 -1.76 4.17 -6.88
CA ASN A 164 -1.38 4.87 -8.10
C ASN A 164 0.02 5.51 -8.00
N ALA A 165 0.42 5.87 -6.78
CA ALA A 165 1.67 6.58 -6.50
C ALA A 165 2.70 5.70 -5.80
N LEU A 166 2.27 4.77 -4.94
CA LEU A 166 3.14 3.81 -4.25
C LEU A 166 3.39 2.61 -5.18
N LEU A 167 4.31 2.74 -6.12
CA LEU A 167 4.48 1.80 -7.22
C LEU A 167 4.93 0.40 -6.78
N GLY A 168 5.56 0.28 -5.60
CA GLY A 168 5.89 -1.02 -5.01
C GLY A 168 4.68 -1.87 -4.65
N LYS A 169 3.54 -1.24 -4.28
CA LYS A 169 2.38 -1.97 -3.79
C LYS A 169 1.63 -2.73 -4.92
N LYS A 170 0.62 -2.13 -5.54
CA LYS A 170 -0.21 -2.83 -6.53
C LYS A 170 0.43 -2.94 -7.91
N CYS A 171 1.24 -1.96 -8.28
CA CYS A 171 1.86 -1.95 -9.59
C CYS A 171 2.95 -3.03 -9.70
N HIS A 172 3.93 -3.00 -8.79
CA HIS A 172 5.00 -4.01 -8.78
C HIS A 172 4.52 -5.33 -8.16
N ALA A 173 4.07 -5.30 -6.88
CA ALA A 173 3.84 -6.54 -6.12
C ALA A 173 2.66 -7.39 -6.64
N LEU A 174 1.79 -6.82 -7.46
CA LEU A 174 0.70 -7.59 -8.07
C LEU A 174 0.81 -7.64 -9.60
N ARG A 175 0.73 -6.50 -10.31
CA ARG A 175 0.61 -6.51 -11.78
C ARG A 175 1.89 -6.94 -12.50
N ILE A 176 3.04 -6.34 -12.19
CA ILE A 176 4.32 -6.77 -12.76
C ILE A 176 4.71 -8.15 -12.22
N ALA A 177 4.51 -8.39 -10.93
CA ALA A 177 4.84 -9.66 -10.29
C ALA A 177 4.02 -10.83 -10.85
N SER A 178 2.75 -10.64 -11.21
CA SER A 178 1.94 -11.69 -11.85
C SER A 178 2.49 -12.12 -13.19
N HIS A 179 3.02 -11.17 -13.99
CA HIS A 179 3.69 -11.50 -15.25
C HIS A 179 4.99 -12.29 -15.00
N GLN A 180 5.86 -11.81 -14.09
CA GLN A 180 7.08 -12.53 -13.71
C GLN A 180 6.77 -13.94 -13.17
N ALA A 181 5.74 -14.03 -12.32
CA ALA A 181 5.29 -15.28 -11.73
C ALA A 181 4.87 -16.31 -12.79
N ARG A 182 4.10 -15.89 -13.79
CA ARG A 182 3.70 -16.74 -14.92
C ARG A 182 4.91 -17.31 -15.67
N GLN A 183 5.95 -16.49 -15.87
CA GLN A 183 7.15 -16.90 -16.59
C GLN A 183 8.06 -17.80 -15.74
N GLU A 184 8.14 -17.55 -14.44
CA GLU A 184 9.06 -18.21 -13.52
C GLU A 184 8.44 -19.38 -12.74
N GLY A 185 7.14 -19.68 -12.92
CA GLY A 185 6.44 -20.80 -12.25
C GLY A 185 6.11 -20.54 -10.79
N TRP A 186 5.71 -19.33 -10.42
CA TRP A 186 5.20 -18.96 -9.11
C TRP A 186 3.91 -18.13 -9.23
N LEU A 187 3.32 -17.69 -8.13
CA LEU A 187 2.06 -16.95 -8.10
C LEU A 187 2.24 -15.63 -7.35
N ALA A 188 1.69 -14.54 -7.89
CA ALA A 188 1.53 -13.27 -7.20
C ALA A 188 0.04 -12.95 -7.12
N GLU A 189 -0.51 -13.01 -5.91
CA GLU A 189 -1.95 -13.02 -5.71
C GLU A 189 -2.43 -11.94 -4.74
N HIS A 190 -3.66 -11.47 -4.95
CA HIS A 190 -4.35 -10.56 -4.05
C HIS A 190 -4.97 -11.35 -2.89
N MET A 191 -4.10 -11.83 -2.00
CA MET A 191 -4.45 -12.70 -0.87
C MET A 191 -3.84 -12.22 0.43
N LEU A 192 -4.53 -12.45 1.55
CA LEU A 192 -3.96 -12.40 2.88
C LEU A 192 -3.13 -13.66 3.14
N ILE A 193 -2.24 -13.59 4.13
CA ILE A 193 -1.55 -14.76 4.71
C ILE A 193 -1.71 -14.70 6.23
N VAL A 194 -2.25 -15.75 6.84
CA VAL A 194 -2.31 -15.90 8.29
C VAL A 194 -1.73 -17.27 8.71
N GLY A 195 -1.16 -17.32 9.90
CA GLY A 195 -0.82 -18.56 10.60
C GLY A 195 -1.81 -18.79 11.73
N ILE A 196 -2.37 -19.99 11.83
CA ILE A 196 -3.20 -20.40 12.97
C ILE A 196 -2.43 -21.46 13.73
N GLU A 197 -2.03 -21.13 14.96
CA GLU A 197 -1.29 -22.01 15.86
C GLU A 197 -2.25 -22.67 16.84
N ASN A 198 -2.20 -23.99 16.90
CA ASN A 198 -2.99 -24.78 17.84
C ASN A 198 -2.33 -24.81 19.24
N PRO A 199 -3.02 -25.31 20.29
CA PRO A 199 -2.46 -25.42 21.64
C PRO A 199 -1.21 -26.30 21.77
N GLN A 200 -0.94 -27.15 20.77
CA GLN A 200 0.24 -28.01 20.71
C GLN A 200 1.45 -27.33 20.05
N GLY A 201 1.28 -26.06 19.59
CA GLY A 201 2.33 -25.29 18.93
C GLY A 201 2.48 -25.59 17.44
N GLU A 202 1.55 -26.34 16.84
CA GLU A 202 1.53 -26.59 15.40
C GLU A 202 0.85 -25.43 14.69
N THR A 203 1.53 -24.83 13.70
CA THR A 203 1.00 -23.69 12.93
C THR A 203 0.58 -24.13 11.53
N HIS A 204 -0.67 -23.83 11.19
CA HIS A 204 -1.21 -23.99 9.84
C HIS A 204 -1.27 -22.63 9.15
N TYR A 205 -0.64 -22.51 7.96
CA TYR A 205 -0.64 -21.29 7.18
C TYR A 205 -1.74 -21.30 6.14
N ILE A 206 -2.46 -20.20 6.02
CA ILE A 206 -3.60 -20.04 5.11
C ILE A 206 -3.36 -18.80 4.26
N ALA A 207 -3.38 -18.97 2.94
CA ALA A 207 -3.51 -17.86 1.98
C ALA A 207 -4.96 -17.81 1.48
N ALA A 208 -5.58 -16.62 1.52
CA ALA A 208 -7.00 -16.52 1.16
C ALA A 208 -7.29 -15.25 0.35
N ALA A 209 -8.01 -15.42 -0.76
CA ALA A 209 -8.50 -14.35 -1.62
C ALA A 209 -9.90 -13.91 -1.19
N PHE A 210 -10.09 -12.59 -1.18
CA PHE A 210 -11.40 -11.97 -0.93
C PHE A 210 -11.62 -10.83 -1.92
N PRO A 211 -12.84 -10.62 -2.40
CA PRO A 211 -13.20 -9.41 -3.11
C PRO A 211 -12.91 -8.14 -2.28
N SER A 212 -12.84 -7.00 -2.97
CA SER A 212 -12.65 -5.70 -2.28
C SER A 212 -13.76 -5.47 -1.25
N ALA A 213 -13.40 -4.93 -0.09
CA ALA A 213 -14.31 -4.60 1.03
C ALA A 213 -15.02 -5.82 1.68
N CYS A 214 -14.51 -7.03 1.51
CA CYS A 214 -15.07 -8.25 2.12
C CYS A 214 -14.39 -8.67 3.44
N GLY A 215 -13.63 -7.77 4.09
CA GLY A 215 -13.02 -8.03 5.40
C GLY A 215 -11.69 -8.79 5.38
N LYS A 216 -10.96 -8.78 4.26
CA LYS A 216 -9.65 -9.45 4.15
C LYS A 216 -8.67 -9.02 5.23
N THR A 217 -8.47 -7.71 5.42
CA THR A 217 -7.60 -7.16 6.47
C THR A 217 -8.08 -7.53 7.87
N ASN A 218 -9.40 -7.54 8.12
CA ASN A 218 -9.93 -7.95 9.41
C ASN A 218 -9.66 -9.43 9.72
N LEU A 219 -9.75 -10.31 8.72
CA LEU A 219 -9.39 -11.72 8.90
C LEU A 219 -7.88 -11.90 9.10
N ALA A 220 -7.05 -11.14 8.36
CA ALA A 220 -5.59 -11.17 8.52
C ALA A 220 -5.13 -10.76 9.93
N MET A 221 -5.88 -9.86 10.57
CA MET A 221 -5.61 -9.32 11.92
C MET A 221 -6.55 -9.89 12.98
N LEU A 222 -7.12 -11.08 12.75
CA LEU A 222 -8.10 -11.71 13.65
C LEU A 222 -7.49 -11.95 15.03
N ILE A 223 -8.22 -11.56 16.06
CA ILE A 223 -7.99 -12.01 17.44
C ILE A 223 -8.86 -13.27 17.65
N PRO A 224 -8.29 -14.40 18.04
CA PRO A 224 -9.11 -15.57 18.35
C PRO A 224 -10.16 -15.23 19.44
N PRO A 225 -11.42 -15.70 19.32
CA PRO A 225 -12.39 -15.58 20.39
C PRO A 225 -11.84 -16.06 21.73
N GLU A 226 -12.31 -15.47 22.83
CA GLU A 226 -11.70 -15.66 24.14
C GLU A 226 -11.57 -17.13 24.55
N GLY A 227 -12.56 -17.98 24.30
CA GLY A 227 -12.49 -19.41 24.59
C GLY A 227 -11.37 -20.14 23.86
N TYR A 228 -11.08 -19.75 22.63
CA TYR A 228 -9.94 -20.29 21.87
C TYR A 228 -8.59 -19.76 22.40
N ARG A 229 -8.52 -18.47 22.76
CA ARG A 229 -7.30 -17.90 23.38
C ARG A 229 -6.96 -18.60 24.70
N GLN A 230 -7.97 -18.80 25.55
CA GLN A 230 -7.82 -19.52 26.81
C GLN A 230 -7.42 -20.99 26.61
N ALA A 231 -7.86 -21.59 25.52
CA ALA A 231 -7.44 -22.92 25.09
C ALA A 231 -6.03 -22.97 24.43
N GLY A 232 -5.35 -21.81 24.26
CA GLY A 232 -3.99 -21.73 23.75
C GLY A 232 -3.87 -21.51 22.22
N TRP A 233 -4.96 -21.25 21.51
CA TRP A 233 -4.93 -20.91 20.10
C TRP A 233 -4.39 -19.51 19.87
N LYS A 234 -3.56 -19.34 18.79
CA LYS A 234 -2.99 -18.06 18.39
C LYS A 234 -3.20 -17.82 16.89
N VAL A 235 -3.27 -16.55 16.50
CA VAL A 235 -3.29 -16.12 15.09
C VAL A 235 -2.09 -15.21 14.83
N TRP A 236 -1.36 -15.53 13.78
CA TRP A 236 -0.19 -14.80 13.34
C TRP A 236 -0.52 -14.04 12.05
N THR A 237 -0.48 -12.71 12.07
CA THR A 237 -0.64 -11.88 10.88
C THR A 237 0.67 -11.87 10.11
N ILE A 238 0.68 -12.39 8.88
CA ILE A 238 1.85 -12.41 8.00
C ILE A 238 1.72 -11.37 6.90
N GLY A 239 0.53 -11.23 6.33
CA GLY A 239 0.22 -10.21 5.34
C GLY A 239 -1.28 -10.11 5.11
N ASP A 240 -1.77 -8.89 4.80
CA ASP A 240 -3.21 -8.65 4.66
C ASP A 240 -3.68 -8.49 3.21
N ASP A 241 -2.77 -8.27 2.25
CA ASP A 241 -3.17 -7.80 0.93
C ASP A 241 -2.54 -8.54 -0.25
N ILE A 242 -1.24 -8.83 -0.22
CA ILE A 242 -0.50 -9.49 -1.31
C ILE A 242 0.23 -10.72 -0.80
N CYS A 243 0.16 -11.79 -1.57
CA CYS A 243 0.86 -13.06 -1.30
C CYS A 243 1.65 -13.48 -2.53
N TRP A 244 2.94 -13.76 -2.36
CA TRP A 244 3.76 -14.42 -3.36
C TRP A 244 3.99 -15.87 -2.94
N MET A 245 3.63 -16.82 -3.82
CA MET A 245 3.69 -18.25 -3.53
C MET A 245 4.52 -18.97 -4.56
N ARG A 246 5.35 -19.92 -4.09
CA ARG A 246 6.20 -20.74 -4.96
C ARG A 246 6.25 -22.18 -4.47
N PRO A 247 6.08 -23.16 -5.37
CA PRO A 247 6.37 -24.56 -5.05
C PRO A 247 7.84 -24.74 -4.71
N GLY A 248 8.13 -25.41 -3.61
CA GLY A 248 9.48 -25.82 -3.25
C GLY A 248 9.87 -27.15 -3.89
N ALA A 249 11.16 -27.47 -3.86
CA ALA A 249 11.68 -28.74 -4.36
C ALA A 249 11.15 -29.98 -3.57
N ASP A 250 10.69 -29.74 -2.35
CA ASP A 250 10.06 -30.74 -1.47
C ASP A 250 8.56 -30.93 -1.72
N GLY A 251 8.00 -30.27 -2.75
CA GLY A 251 6.59 -30.32 -3.10
C GLY A 251 5.67 -29.47 -2.22
N ARG A 252 6.22 -28.74 -1.25
CA ARG A 252 5.45 -27.80 -0.41
C ARG A 252 5.29 -26.45 -1.09
N LEU A 253 4.20 -25.78 -0.77
CA LEU A 253 3.96 -24.40 -1.21
C LEU A 253 4.51 -23.43 -0.16
N TYR A 254 5.45 -22.56 -0.57
CA TYR A 254 6.02 -21.51 0.25
C TYR A 254 5.41 -20.18 -0.12
N ALA A 255 5.11 -19.34 0.88
CA ALA A 255 4.53 -18.03 0.69
C ALA A 255 5.31 -16.95 1.42
N ILE A 256 5.37 -15.76 0.83
CA ILE A 256 5.87 -14.55 1.48
C ILE A 256 4.87 -13.41 1.32
N ASN A 257 4.85 -12.50 2.30
CA ASN A 257 4.29 -11.17 2.14
C ASN A 257 5.38 -10.26 1.52
N PRO A 258 5.18 -9.72 0.31
CA PRO A 258 6.14 -8.80 -0.29
C PRO A 258 6.19 -7.44 0.42
N GLU A 259 5.11 -7.03 1.09
CA GLU A 259 5.02 -5.73 1.76
C GLU A 259 5.72 -5.74 3.13
N ALA A 260 6.23 -4.58 3.56
CA ALA A 260 6.84 -4.36 4.87
C ALA A 260 5.92 -3.61 5.83
N GLY A 261 4.75 -3.21 5.37
CA GLY A 261 3.76 -2.45 6.13
C GLY A 261 2.34 -2.73 5.66
N PHE A 262 1.42 -2.06 6.32
CA PHE A 262 -0.01 -2.12 6.01
C PHE A 262 -0.51 -0.77 5.50
N PHE A 263 -1.30 -0.82 4.44
CA PHE A 263 -1.98 0.32 3.84
C PHE A 263 -3.48 0.05 3.89
N GLY A 264 -4.07 0.25 5.07
CA GLY A 264 -5.46 -0.11 5.36
C GLY A 264 -6.46 1.00 5.10
N VAL A 265 -7.73 0.62 4.93
CA VAL A 265 -8.87 1.54 4.88
C VAL A 265 -9.20 1.96 6.31
N ALA A 266 -9.34 3.28 6.56
CA ALA A 266 -9.69 3.79 7.87
C ALA A 266 -11.20 3.65 8.19
N PRO A 267 -12.14 4.11 7.34
CA PRO A 267 -13.58 4.01 7.63
C PRO A 267 -14.03 2.59 7.96
N GLY A 268 -14.82 2.47 9.04
CA GLY A 268 -15.31 1.19 9.54
C GLY A 268 -14.33 0.39 10.40
N THR A 269 -13.06 0.83 10.53
CA THR A 269 -12.13 0.24 11.49
C THR A 269 -12.42 0.79 12.89
N SER A 270 -12.69 -0.10 13.84
CA SER A 270 -13.08 0.25 15.22
C SER A 270 -12.66 -0.85 16.19
N ASP A 271 -12.81 -0.62 17.48
CA ASP A 271 -12.56 -1.65 18.51
C ASP A 271 -13.42 -2.90 18.32
N SER A 272 -14.64 -2.74 17.79
CA SER A 272 -15.52 -3.86 17.55
C SER A 272 -15.21 -4.62 16.26
N SER A 273 -14.67 -3.95 15.23
CA SER A 273 -14.42 -4.57 13.92
C SER A 273 -12.99 -5.08 13.77
N ASN A 274 -11.98 -4.34 14.30
CA ASN A 274 -10.58 -4.70 14.20
C ASN A 274 -9.73 -3.99 15.28
N PRO A 275 -9.77 -4.45 16.55
CA PRO A 275 -8.99 -3.85 17.64
C PRO A 275 -7.47 -3.93 17.40
N ASN A 276 -7.00 -4.97 16.68
CA ASN A 276 -5.59 -5.09 16.32
C ASN A 276 -5.11 -3.98 15.38
N ALA A 277 -5.92 -3.60 14.40
CA ALA A 277 -5.61 -2.48 13.54
C ALA A 277 -5.51 -1.19 14.35
N LEU A 278 -6.47 -0.92 15.26
CA LEU A 278 -6.43 0.28 16.11
C LEU A 278 -5.17 0.32 17.00
N ALA A 279 -4.83 -0.78 17.65
CA ALA A 279 -3.61 -0.87 18.45
C ALA A 279 -2.34 -0.62 17.61
N THR A 280 -2.32 -1.12 16.37
CA THR A 280 -1.19 -0.96 15.45
C THR A 280 -1.00 0.48 15.01
N ILE A 281 -2.10 1.18 14.68
CA ILE A 281 -2.06 2.55 14.14
C ILE A 281 -2.03 3.64 15.21
N SER A 282 -2.02 3.28 16.49
CA SER A 282 -1.95 4.23 17.60
C SER A 282 -0.67 5.08 17.63
N HIS A 283 0.37 4.69 16.88
CA HIS A 283 1.64 5.41 16.83
C HIS A 283 2.41 5.18 15.53
N HIS A 284 3.32 6.11 15.17
CA HIS A 284 4.20 6.04 13.98
C HIS A 284 3.43 5.74 12.67
N THR A 285 2.28 6.34 12.52
CA THR A 285 1.36 6.09 11.41
C THR A 285 1.22 7.34 10.55
N ILE A 286 1.12 7.17 9.24
CA ILE A 286 0.68 8.22 8.34
C ILE A 286 -0.79 7.97 8.03
N PHE A 287 -1.64 8.84 8.52
CA PHE A 287 -3.04 8.89 8.13
C PHE A 287 -3.21 9.75 6.89
N THR A 288 -4.05 9.33 5.95
CA THR A 288 -4.33 10.09 4.74
C THR A 288 -5.82 10.28 4.56
N ASN A 289 -6.25 11.54 4.46
CA ASN A 289 -7.64 11.95 4.23
C ASN A 289 -8.64 11.50 5.31
N VAL A 290 -8.18 11.34 6.55
CA VAL A 290 -9.06 11.19 7.71
C VAL A 290 -9.49 12.57 8.22
N ALA A 291 -10.58 12.62 8.99
CA ALA A 291 -11.00 13.79 9.74
C ALA A 291 -10.16 13.95 11.02
N VAL A 292 -10.31 15.08 11.71
CA VAL A 292 -9.55 15.40 12.93
C VAL A 292 -10.48 15.97 13.99
N THR A 293 -10.31 15.53 15.24
CA THR A 293 -11.01 16.09 16.42
C THR A 293 -10.37 17.41 16.89
N ASP A 294 -11.01 18.08 17.84
CA ASP A 294 -10.46 19.29 18.48
C ASP A 294 -9.11 18.99 19.20
N GLU A 295 -8.93 17.78 19.71
CA GLU A 295 -7.70 17.31 20.36
C GLU A 295 -6.60 16.90 19.36
N GLN A 296 -6.81 17.14 18.06
CA GLN A 296 -5.89 16.74 16.96
C GLN A 296 -5.71 15.22 16.83
N GLU A 297 -6.73 14.45 17.14
CA GLU A 297 -6.75 13.01 16.93
C GLU A 297 -7.39 12.65 15.59
N PRO A 298 -6.89 11.59 14.91
CA PRO A 298 -7.50 11.13 13.67
C PRO A 298 -8.89 10.55 13.95
N TRP A 299 -9.83 10.84 13.05
CA TRP A 299 -11.20 10.35 13.16
C TRP A 299 -11.76 9.94 11.79
N TRP A 300 -12.63 8.94 11.78
CA TRP A 300 -13.38 8.46 10.60
C TRP A 300 -14.69 7.82 11.02
N GLU A 301 -15.59 7.65 10.06
CA GLU A 301 -16.90 7.05 10.29
C GLU A 301 -16.79 5.61 10.80
N GLY A 302 -17.45 5.36 11.91
CA GLY A 302 -17.47 4.05 12.58
C GLY A 302 -16.33 3.83 13.58
N LEU A 303 -15.45 4.81 13.80
CA LEU A 303 -14.40 4.71 14.82
C LEU A 303 -15.00 4.72 16.23
N ASP A 304 -15.72 5.78 16.57
CA ASP A 304 -16.35 5.99 17.87
C ASP A 304 -17.50 7.03 17.77
N SER A 305 -18.07 7.44 18.91
CA SER A 305 -19.19 8.37 18.99
C SER A 305 -18.81 9.85 19.02
N ARG A 306 -17.52 10.20 18.97
CA ARG A 306 -17.06 11.60 18.94
C ARG A 306 -17.45 12.26 17.63
N THR A 307 -17.48 13.58 17.63
CA THR A 307 -17.68 14.38 16.42
C THR A 307 -16.36 15.03 16.05
N PRO A 308 -15.89 14.92 14.80
CA PRO A 308 -14.67 15.58 14.39
C PRO A 308 -14.86 17.10 14.27
N ALA A 309 -13.80 17.86 14.48
CA ALA A 309 -13.77 19.31 14.30
C ALA A 309 -13.57 19.71 12.83
N LEU A 310 -12.67 19.01 12.15
CA LEU A 310 -12.32 19.26 10.76
C LEU A 310 -12.57 18.03 9.89
N ASP A 311 -13.10 18.27 8.69
CA ASP A 311 -13.20 17.23 7.67
C ASP A 311 -11.81 16.88 7.06
N TRP A 312 -11.77 15.87 6.19
CA TRP A 312 -10.56 15.41 5.53
C TRP A 312 -9.88 16.48 4.65
N GLN A 313 -10.63 17.52 4.24
CA GLN A 313 -10.09 18.67 3.49
C GLN A 313 -9.58 19.79 4.41
N GLY A 314 -9.77 19.65 5.73
CA GLY A 314 -9.35 20.64 6.73
C GLY A 314 -10.37 21.77 6.94
N ARG A 315 -11.59 21.63 6.45
CA ARG A 315 -12.68 22.57 6.69
C ARG A 315 -13.40 22.20 7.99
N LYS A 316 -14.03 23.18 8.66
CA LYS A 316 -14.90 22.90 9.79
C LYS A 316 -15.95 21.86 9.38
N TYR A 317 -16.05 20.80 10.16
CA TYR A 317 -16.99 19.72 9.84
C TYR A 317 -18.42 20.16 10.02
N ASP A 318 -19.26 19.82 9.05
CA ASP A 318 -20.71 19.97 9.08
C ASP A 318 -21.32 18.69 8.49
N PRO A 319 -22.10 17.93 9.28
CA PRO A 319 -22.75 16.70 8.83
C PRO A 319 -23.64 16.87 7.58
N ALA A 320 -24.15 18.08 7.34
CA ALA A 320 -24.94 18.39 6.15
C ALA A 320 -24.13 18.28 4.84
N ASN A 321 -22.79 18.38 4.91
CA ASN A 321 -21.90 18.29 3.76
C ASN A 321 -21.41 16.84 3.46
N GLY A 322 -21.90 15.84 4.19
CA GLY A 322 -21.55 14.44 4.02
C GLY A 322 -20.50 13.94 5.00
N PRO A 323 -19.77 12.84 4.69
CA PRO A 323 -18.81 12.24 5.59
C PRO A 323 -17.65 13.17 5.94
N ALA A 324 -17.16 13.09 7.18
CA ALA A 324 -16.03 13.86 7.66
C ALA A 324 -14.69 13.33 7.10
N ALA A 325 -14.50 12.02 7.14
CA ALA A 325 -13.36 11.38 6.47
C ALA A 325 -13.69 11.04 5.02
N HIS A 326 -12.67 11.04 4.16
CA HIS A 326 -12.86 10.55 2.79
C HIS A 326 -13.21 9.05 2.82
N PRO A 327 -14.17 8.54 2.01
CA PRO A 327 -14.56 7.12 2.01
C PRO A 327 -13.41 6.15 1.70
N ASN A 328 -12.38 6.63 1.02
CA ASN A 328 -11.15 5.88 0.75
C ASN A 328 -9.95 6.36 1.59
N SER A 329 -10.18 7.04 2.72
CA SER A 329 -9.11 7.41 3.64
C SER A 329 -8.31 6.19 4.10
N ARG A 330 -7.04 6.39 4.36
CA ARG A 330 -6.06 5.31 4.63
C ARG A 330 -5.24 5.59 5.86
N PHE A 331 -4.70 4.51 6.41
CA PHE A 331 -3.54 4.56 7.29
C PHE A 331 -2.39 3.74 6.69
N THR A 332 -1.16 4.19 6.92
CA THR A 332 0.06 3.49 6.53
C THR A 332 0.92 3.27 7.76
N VAL A 333 1.22 2.01 8.06
CA VAL A 333 1.97 1.63 9.27
C VAL A 333 2.88 0.43 8.99
N SER A 334 4.00 0.32 9.73
CA SER A 334 4.97 -0.77 9.57
C SER A 334 4.45 -2.10 10.12
N ALA A 335 4.60 -3.19 9.38
CA ALA A 335 4.19 -4.54 9.79
C ALA A 335 4.87 -5.09 11.06
N PRO A 336 6.17 -4.85 11.35
CA PRO A 336 6.82 -5.37 12.56
C PRO A 336 6.16 -4.96 13.88
N ARG A 337 5.22 -4.02 13.85
CA ARG A 337 4.53 -3.52 15.05
C ARG A 337 3.28 -4.28 15.42
N ILE A 338 2.68 -5.03 14.49
CA ILE A 338 1.49 -5.85 14.78
C ILE A 338 1.84 -7.05 15.66
N THR A 339 3.00 -7.68 15.41
CA THR A 339 3.44 -8.85 16.18
C THR A 339 3.89 -8.53 17.61
N ALA A 340 4.28 -7.30 17.90
CA ALA A 340 4.76 -6.91 19.24
C ALA A 340 3.64 -6.54 20.21
N SER A 341 2.42 -6.23 19.75
CA SER A 341 1.31 -5.81 20.62
C SER A 341 0.40 -6.96 21.06
N LEU A 342 0.62 -8.17 20.57
CA LEU A 342 -0.28 -9.33 20.79
C LEU A 342 0.43 -10.57 21.37
N LEU A 343 1.71 -10.47 21.67
CA LEU A 343 2.47 -11.41 22.47
C LEU A 343 2.45 -10.96 23.93
#